data_51ddcd43d8616ccee2d2fb3963f63b16
#
_entry.id   51ddcd43d8616ccee2d2fb3963f63b16
#
_cell.length_a   1.000
_cell.length_b   1.000
_cell.length_c   1.000
_cell.angle_alpha   90.00
_cell.angle_beta   90.00
_cell.angle_gamma   90.00
#
_symmetry.space_group_name_H-M   'P 1'
#
loop_
_entity.id
_entity.type
_entity.pdbx_description
1 polymer ?
#
loop_
_entity_poly.entity_id
_entity_poly.type
_entity_poly.pdbx_seq_one_letter_code
_entity_poly.pdbx_strand_id
1 'polypeptide(L)'
;MASLSLKNVCKVYSNGFEAVKNFNLEIADKEFIIFVGPSGCGKSTTLRMIAGLEDISSGELKIGDRVVNDVEPKDRDIAMVFQNYALYPHMSVYDNMAFGLKLRKVPKNEIDKMVKEAAKILDLTALLERKPKALSGGQRQRVAMGRAIVRNPKVFLMDEPLSNLDAKLRVQMRIEIAKLHQRLGTTIIYV
;
A
#
# COMPACT_ATOMS: atom_id res chain seq x y z
N MET A 1 -13.50 -3.91 -6.24
CA MET A 1 -12.35 -4.36 -5.48
C MET A 1 -11.90 -5.69 -6.03
N ALA A 2 -10.87 -6.32 -5.54
CA ALA A 2 -10.38 -7.51 -6.25
C ALA A 2 -9.87 -8.58 -5.26
N SER A 3 -10.13 -9.85 -5.61
CA SER A 3 -9.44 -11.00 -5.05
C SER A 3 -8.01 -11.08 -5.60
N LEU A 4 -7.15 -11.85 -4.93
CA LEU A 4 -5.83 -12.20 -5.46
C LEU A 4 -5.64 -13.72 -5.41
N SER A 5 -4.93 -14.22 -6.42
CA SER A 5 -4.54 -15.64 -6.49
C SER A 5 -3.06 -15.71 -6.83
N LEU A 6 -2.30 -16.36 -5.97
CA LEU A 6 -0.89 -16.72 -6.19
C LEU A 6 -0.79 -18.23 -6.31
N LYS A 7 -0.29 -18.73 -7.46
CA LYS A 7 -0.17 -20.17 -7.73
C LYS A 7 1.27 -20.51 -8.07
N ASN A 8 1.88 -21.34 -7.21
CA ASN A 8 3.25 -21.83 -7.38
C ASN A 8 4.27 -20.69 -7.62
N VAL A 9 4.05 -19.54 -6.98
CA VAL A 9 4.89 -18.36 -7.19
C VAL A 9 6.26 -18.56 -6.57
N CYS A 10 7.31 -18.35 -7.37
CA CYS A 10 8.70 -18.41 -6.93
C CYS A 10 9.44 -17.11 -7.27
N LYS A 11 10.41 -16.77 -6.43
CA LYS A 11 11.41 -15.73 -6.71
C LYS A 11 12.81 -16.26 -6.50
N VAL A 12 13.58 -16.28 -7.57
CA VAL A 12 15.01 -16.62 -7.57
C VAL A 12 15.77 -15.38 -8.07
N TYR A 13 16.72 -14.90 -7.29
CA TYR A 13 17.58 -13.78 -7.68
C TYR A 13 18.74 -14.26 -8.57
N SER A 14 19.40 -13.33 -9.26
CA SER A 14 20.51 -13.62 -10.19
C SER A 14 21.69 -14.34 -9.55
N ASN A 15 21.85 -14.22 -8.22
CA ASN A 15 22.88 -14.94 -7.44
C ASN A 15 22.45 -16.36 -7.04
N GLY A 16 21.32 -16.86 -7.52
CA GLY A 16 20.77 -18.18 -7.20
C GLY A 16 20.01 -18.26 -5.87
N PHE A 17 19.90 -17.15 -5.12
CA PHE A 17 19.14 -17.15 -3.87
C PHE A 17 17.63 -17.23 -4.14
N GLU A 18 16.99 -18.29 -3.62
CA GLU A 18 15.55 -18.51 -3.70
C GLU A 18 14.85 -17.84 -2.52
N ALA A 19 14.32 -16.63 -2.74
CA ALA A 19 13.69 -15.81 -1.72
C ALA A 19 12.24 -16.21 -1.42
N VAL A 20 11.53 -16.74 -2.43
CA VAL A 20 10.16 -17.25 -2.32
C VAL A 20 10.09 -18.56 -3.10
N LYS A 21 9.53 -19.59 -2.46
CA LYS A 21 9.49 -20.95 -3.00
C LYS A 21 8.06 -21.48 -3.01
N ASN A 22 7.56 -21.80 -4.21
CA ASN A 22 6.28 -22.47 -4.44
C ASN A 22 5.14 -21.90 -3.57
N PHE A 23 5.05 -20.57 -3.52
CA PHE A 23 4.09 -19.89 -2.67
C PHE A 23 2.70 -19.90 -3.29
N ASN A 24 1.73 -20.38 -2.52
CA ASN A 24 0.33 -20.50 -2.92
C ASN A 24 -0.54 -19.76 -1.91
N LEU A 25 -1.42 -18.88 -2.41
CA LEU A 25 -2.34 -18.13 -1.55
C LEU A 25 -3.53 -17.65 -2.38
N GLU A 26 -4.72 -17.88 -1.86
CA GLU A 26 -5.96 -17.29 -2.38
C GLU A 26 -6.47 -16.26 -1.36
N ILE A 27 -6.75 -15.05 -1.84
CA ILE A 27 -7.26 -13.93 -1.03
C ILE A 27 -8.61 -13.52 -1.62
N ALA A 28 -9.64 -13.58 -0.79
CA ALA A 28 -10.98 -13.14 -1.20
C ALA A 28 -11.05 -11.62 -1.36
N ASP A 29 -12.02 -11.13 -2.12
CA ASP A 29 -12.29 -9.70 -2.20
C ASP A 29 -12.64 -9.15 -0.80
N LYS A 30 -12.07 -7.98 -0.48
CA LYS A 30 -12.23 -7.28 0.81
C LYS A 30 -11.60 -8.01 2.02
N GLU A 31 -10.78 -9.00 1.80
CA GLU A 31 -10.09 -9.68 2.89
C GLU A 31 -8.92 -8.85 3.43
N PHE A 32 -8.64 -8.98 4.73
CA PHE A 32 -7.49 -8.37 5.40
C PHE A 32 -6.49 -9.47 5.79
N ILE A 33 -5.41 -9.57 5.02
CA ILE A 33 -4.37 -10.60 5.20
C ILE A 33 -3.15 -10.00 5.88
N ILE A 34 -2.57 -10.73 6.83
CA ILE A 34 -1.33 -10.37 7.51
C ILE A 34 -0.27 -11.43 7.24
N PHE A 35 0.85 -11.04 6.65
CA PHE A 35 2.02 -11.89 6.53
C PHE A 35 2.87 -11.78 7.79
N VAL A 36 3.01 -12.89 8.52
CA VAL A 36 3.80 -13.00 9.75
C VAL A 36 4.95 -13.98 9.53
N GLY A 37 6.12 -13.67 10.06
CA GLY A 37 7.29 -14.53 9.99
C GLY A 37 8.58 -13.80 10.31
N PRO A 38 9.71 -14.50 10.47
CA PRO A 38 11.01 -13.91 10.76
C PRO A 38 11.51 -13.01 9.65
N SER A 39 12.51 -12.17 9.96
CA SER A 39 13.17 -11.35 8.94
C SER A 39 13.81 -12.23 7.88
N GLY A 40 13.71 -11.84 6.60
CA GLY A 40 14.30 -12.56 5.48
C GLY A 40 13.49 -13.76 4.95
N CYS A 41 12.30 -14.08 5.50
CA CYS A 41 11.48 -15.19 5.00
C CYS A 41 10.61 -14.87 3.77
N GLY A 42 10.91 -13.81 3.03
CA GLY A 42 10.26 -13.49 1.75
C GLY A 42 8.98 -12.64 1.80
N LYS A 43 8.53 -12.15 2.98
CA LYS A 43 7.27 -11.36 3.11
C LYS A 43 7.26 -10.11 2.23
N SER A 44 8.26 -9.23 2.40
CA SER A 44 8.36 -8.00 1.61
C SER A 44 8.64 -8.30 0.14
N THR A 45 9.38 -9.38 -0.17
CA THR A 45 9.60 -9.83 -1.55
C THR A 45 8.28 -10.24 -2.20
N THR A 46 7.45 -11.03 -1.51
CA THR A 46 6.12 -11.42 -1.99
C THR A 46 5.22 -10.19 -2.20
N LEU A 47 5.23 -9.26 -1.24
CA LEU A 47 4.46 -8.02 -1.37
C LEU A 47 4.91 -7.19 -2.58
N ARG A 48 6.22 -7.10 -2.82
CA ARG A 48 6.79 -6.39 -3.98
C ARG A 48 6.50 -7.08 -5.31
N MET A 49 6.46 -8.42 -5.35
CA MET A 49 6.00 -9.16 -6.53
C MET A 49 4.53 -8.86 -6.85
N ILE A 50 3.66 -8.79 -5.83
CA ILE A 50 2.26 -8.38 -6.00
C ILE A 50 2.19 -6.93 -6.52
N ALA A 51 3.06 -6.06 -6.03
CA ALA A 51 3.16 -4.67 -6.48
C ALA A 51 3.73 -4.51 -7.90
N GLY A 52 4.40 -5.52 -8.46
CA GLY A 52 5.15 -5.43 -9.71
C GLY A 52 6.47 -4.68 -9.58
N LEU A 53 6.98 -4.54 -8.35
CA LEU A 53 8.28 -3.93 -8.04
C LEU A 53 9.41 -4.98 -8.03
N GLU A 54 9.04 -6.25 -8.06
CA GLU A 54 9.92 -7.41 -8.21
C GLU A 54 9.29 -8.36 -9.23
N ASP A 55 10.10 -8.90 -10.12
CA ASP A 55 9.65 -9.88 -11.11
C ASP A 55 9.42 -11.23 -10.45
N ILE A 56 8.41 -11.94 -10.91
CA ILE A 56 8.11 -13.32 -10.55
C ILE A 56 8.98 -14.21 -11.44
N SER A 57 9.75 -15.14 -10.83
CA SER A 57 10.61 -16.08 -11.59
C SER A 57 9.81 -17.22 -12.21
N SER A 58 8.76 -17.69 -11.54
CA SER A 58 7.82 -18.69 -12.05
C SER A 58 6.51 -18.67 -11.25
N GLY A 59 5.48 -19.32 -11.76
CA GLY A 59 4.14 -19.32 -11.18
C GLY A 59 3.24 -18.26 -11.78
N GLU A 60 2.05 -18.11 -11.23
CA GLU A 60 1.02 -17.19 -11.72
C GLU A 60 0.50 -16.30 -10.60
N LEU A 61 0.41 -15.00 -10.88
CA LEU A 61 -0.25 -14.02 -10.02
C LEU A 61 -1.44 -13.40 -10.75
N LYS A 62 -2.61 -13.46 -10.11
CA LYS A 62 -3.82 -12.77 -10.58
C LYS A 62 -4.29 -11.71 -9.59
N ILE A 63 -4.82 -10.60 -10.13
CA ILE A 63 -5.60 -9.60 -9.40
C ILE A 63 -6.98 -9.54 -10.06
N GLY A 64 -8.00 -10.00 -9.35
CA GLY A 64 -9.28 -10.35 -9.95
C GLY A 64 -9.08 -11.46 -10.99
N ASP A 65 -9.65 -11.29 -12.18
CA ASP A 65 -9.54 -12.26 -13.27
C ASP A 65 -8.30 -12.07 -14.16
N ARG A 66 -7.50 -11.03 -13.87
CA ARG A 66 -6.37 -10.65 -14.72
C ARG A 66 -5.05 -11.22 -14.20
N VAL A 67 -4.32 -11.96 -15.04
CA VAL A 67 -2.91 -12.31 -14.79
C VAL A 67 -2.07 -11.04 -14.89
N VAL A 68 -1.21 -10.79 -13.89
CA VAL A 68 -0.45 -9.54 -13.78
C VAL A 68 1.07 -9.73 -13.72
N ASN A 69 1.57 -10.93 -14.03
CA ASN A 69 3.01 -11.20 -13.98
C ASN A 69 3.83 -10.13 -14.74
N ASP A 70 3.42 -9.82 -15.97
CA ASP A 70 4.12 -8.88 -16.87
C ASP A 70 3.45 -7.50 -16.93
N VAL A 71 2.57 -7.18 -15.98
CA VAL A 71 1.87 -5.90 -15.93
C VAL A 71 2.69 -4.90 -15.09
N GLU A 72 2.94 -3.73 -15.67
CA GLU A 72 3.63 -2.61 -14.99
C GLU A 72 2.91 -2.21 -13.68
N PRO A 73 3.64 -1.81 -12.62
CA PRO A 73 3.05 -1.42 -11.33
C PRO A 73 1.94 -0.38 -11.43
N LYS A 74 2.08 0.59 -12.34
CA LYS A 74 1.10 1.67 -12.56
C LYS A 74 -0.26 1.18 -13.05
N ASP A 75 -0.28 0.00 -13.73
CA ASP A 75 -1.44 -0.58 -14.40
C ASP A 75 -2.07 -1.76 -13.63
N ARG A 76 -1.57 -2.04 -12.40
CA ARG A 76 -2.09 -3.12 -11.53
C ARG A 76 -3.27 -2.69 -10.64
N ASP A 77 -3.66 -1.43 -10.64
CA ASP A 77 -4.73 -0.88 -9.79
C ASP A 77 -4.52 -1.11 -8.29
N ILE A 78 -3.28 -1.07 -7.85
CA ILE A 78 -2.85 -1.24 -6.46
C ILE A 78 -2.29 0.07 -5.89
N ALA A 79 -2.26 0.16 -4.57
CA ALA A 79 -1.51 1.19 -3.86
C ALA A 79 -0.63 0.55 -2.80
N MET A 80 0.59 1.08 -2.62
CA MET A 80 1.55 0.57 -1.64
C MET A 80 1.98 1.67 -0.68
N VAL A 81 1.99 1.32 0.60
CA VAL A 81 2.58 2.13 1.68
C VAL A 81 3.89 1.48 2.08
N PHE A 82 4.98 2.25 1.97
CA PHE A 82 6.33 1.80 2.29
C PHE A 82 6.69 2.06 3.75
N GLN A 83 7.61 1.31 4.29
CA GLN A 83 8.16 1.43 5.64
C GLN A 83 8.65 2.85 5.97
N ASN A 84 9.27 3.56 5.01
CA ASN A 84 9.79 4.92 5.17
C ASN A 84 8.79 6.01 4.77
N TYR A 85 7.51 5.65 4.58
CA TYR A 85 6.39 6.51 4.12
C TYR A 85 6.59 7.13 2.74
N ALA A 86 7.81 7.28 2.23
CA ALA A 86 8.19 7.84 0.94
C ALA A 86 7.47 9.17 0.60
N LEU A 87 7.28 10.06 1.61
CA LEU A 87 6.66 11.37 1.39
C LEU A 87 7.62 12.32 0.69
N TYR A 88 7.07 13.18 -0.17
CA TYR A 88 7.82 14.26 -0.81
C TYR A 88 8.01 15.40 0.19
N PRO A 89 9.26 15.67 0.67
CA PRO A 89 9.47 16.58 1.80
C PRO A 89 9.21 18.05 1.49
N HIS A 90 9.28 18.43 0.22
CA HIS A 90 9.04 19.80 -0.26
C HIS A 90 7.55 20.11 -0.50
N MET A 91 6.71 19.07 -0.60
CA MET A 91 5.27 19.19 -0.83
C MET A 91 4.50 19.30 0.49
N SER A 92 3.34 19.98 0.46
CA SER A 92 2.37 19.96 1.56
C SER A 92 1.74 18.57 1.73
N VAL A 93 0.99 18.35 2.80
CA VAL A 93 0.16 17.14 2.98
C VAL A 93 -0.81 17.01 1.82
N TYR A 94 -1.51 18.10 1.48
CA TYR A 94 -2.42 18.14 0.34
C TYR A 94 -1.73 17.71 -0.96
N ASP A 95 -0.58 18.31 -1.27
CA ASP A 95 0.15 18.00 -2.51
C ASP A 95 0.69 16.58 -2.54
N ASN A 96 1.15 16.05 -1.39
CA ASN A 96 1.54 14.64 -1.28
C ASN A 96 0.38 13.71 -1.65
N MET A 97 -0.82 13.97 -1.12
CA MET A 97 -2.01 13.17 -1.42
C MET A 97 -2.47 13.34 -2.87
N ALA A 98 -2.47 14.57 -3.38
CA ALA A 98 -2.93 14.92 -4.72
C ALA A 98 -1.98 14.45 -5.85
N PHE A 99 -0.70 14.18 -5.56
CA PHE A 99 0.34 13.99 -6.57
C PHE A 99 0.00 12.93 -7.62
N GLY A 100 -0.40 11.75 -7.19
CA GLY A 100 -0.77 10.66 -8.10
C GLY A 100 -1.98 10.97 -8.99
N LEU A 101 -2.93 11.75 -8.49
CA LEU A 101 -4.10 12.19 -9.26
C LEU A 101 -3.72 13.26 -10.28
N LYS A 102 -2.83 14.19 -9.91
CA LYS A 102 -2.28 15.22 -10.84
C LYS A 102 -1.55 14.55 -12.02
N LEU A 103 -0.74 13.51 -11.76
CA LEU A 103 -0.06 12.76 -12.83
C LEU A 103 -1.03 12.06 -13.79
N ARG A 104 -2.17 11.60 -13.27
CA ARG A 104 -3.26 11.01 -14.07
C ARG A 104 -4.14 12.05 -14.76
N LYS A 105 -3.81 13.35 -14.64
CA LYS A 105 -4.57 14.47 -15.22
C LYS A 105 -6.03 14.52 -14.77
N VAL A 106 -6.32 14.08 -13.53
CA VAL A 106 -7.66 14.20 -12.93
C VAL A 106 -8.01 15.68 -12.78
N PRO A 107 -9.26 16.12 -13.04
CA PRO A 107 -9.70 17.50 -12.89
C PRO A 107 -9.46 18.04 -11.46
N LYS A 108 -9.05 19.30 -11.34
CA LYS A 108 -8.67 19.92 -10.06
C LYS A 108 -9.79 19.87 -9.01
N ASN A 109 -11.03 20.07 -9.41
CA ASN A 109 -12.20 19.99 -8.52
C ASN A 109 -12.41 18.58 -7.96
N GLU A 110 -12.17 17.54 -8.76
CA GLU A 110 -12.25 16.14 -8.32
C GLU A 110 -11.09 15.80 -7.38
N ILE A 111 -9.86 16.24 -7.70
CA ILE A 111 -8.70 16.08 -6.81
C ILE A 111 -9.00 16.69 -5.44
N ASP A 112 -9.52 17.93 -5.40
CA ASP A 112 -9.83 18.61 -4.14
C ASP A 112 -10.87 17.84 -3.31
N LYS A 113 -11.93 17.35 -3.96
CA LYS A 113 -12.94 16.51 -3.33
C LYS A 113 -12.32 15.23 -2.75
N MET A 114 -11.59 14.45 -3.55
CA MET A 114 -10.99 13.18 -3.13
C MET A 114 -9.97 13.36 -2.01
N VAL A 115 -9.13 14.39 -2.07
CA VAL A 115 -8.13 14.69 -1.03
C VAL A 115 -8.82 15.09 0.27
N LYS A 116 -9.85 15.95 0.24
CA LYS A 116 -10.60 16.36 1.44
C LYS A 116 -11.36 15.20 2.08
N GLU A 117 -11.96 14.33 1.28
CA GLU A 117 -12.64 13.12 1.78
C GLU A 117 -11.63 12.18 2.47
N ALA A 118 -10.49 11.89 1.85
CA ALA A 118 -9.46 11.06 2.45
C ALA A 118 -8.84 11.71 3.70
N ALA A 119 -8.62 13.02 3.69
CA ALA A 119 -8.14 13.77 4.85
C ALA A 119 -9.11 13.72 6.03
N LYS A 120 -10.42 13.75 5.77
CA LYS A 120 -11.46 13.59 6.80
C LYS A 120 -11.43 12.18 7.41
N ILE A 121 -11.30 11.13 6.58
CA ILE A 121 -11.22 9.74 7.05
C ILE A 121 -10.02 9.54 7.98
N LEU A 122 -8.88 10.19 7.68
CA LEU A 122 -7.59 10.01 8.35
C LEU A 122 -7.30 11.09 9.41
N ASP A 123 -8.25 11.98 9.70
CA ASP A 123 -8.06 13.09 10.63
C ASP A 123 -6.85 13.98 10.29
N LEU A 124 -6.74 14.35 9.01
CA LEU A 124 -5.66 15.17 8.46
C LEU A 124 -6.14 16.56 8.01
N THR A 125 -7.42 16.88 8.12
CA THR A 125 -8.03 18.11 7.55
C THR A 125 -7.30 19.37 8.01
N ALA A 126 -6.97 19.48 9.31
CA ALA A 126 -6.26 20.64 9.87
C ALA A 126 -4.75 20.66 9.50
N LEU A 127 -4.24 19.64 8.85
CA LEU A 127 -2.83 19.47 8.53
C LEU A 127 -2.50 19.59 7.04
N LEU A 128 -3.50 19.81 6.18
CA LEU A 128 -3.36 19.76 4.72
C LEU A 128 -2.28 20.70 4.18
N GLU A 129 -2.11 21.88 4.80
CA GLU A 129 -1.13 22.89 4.38
C GLU A 129 0.27 22.66 4.99
N ARG A 130 0.42 21.72 5.94
CA ARG A 130 1.70 21.44 6.57
C ARG A 130 2.60 20.63 5.66
N LYS A 131 3.92 20.75 5.88
CA LYS A 131 4.94 19.91 5.23
C LYS A 131 5.32 18.73 6.15
N PRO A 132 5.83 17.62 5.59
CA PRO A 132 6.20 16.40 6.36
C PRO A 132 7.09 16.65 7.57
N LYS A 133 8.00 17.63 7.50
CA LYS A 133 8.89 17.99 8.63
C LYS A 133 8.15 18.52 9.88
N ALA A 134 6.94 19.05 9.71
CA ALA A 134 6.11 19.59 10.77
C ALA A 134 5.08 18.57 11.31
N LEU A 135 5.24 17.27 10.99
CA LEU A 135 4.33 16.21 11.36
C LEU A 135 5.00 15.21 12.32
N SER A 136 4.20 14.63 13.21
CA SER A 136 4.61 13.46 14.01
C SER A 136 4.76 12.20 13.13
N GLY A 137 5.37 11.13 13.66
CA GLY A 137 5.50 9.86 12.97
C GLY A 137 4.17 9.29 12.50
N GLY A 138 3.17 9.23 13.38
CA GLY A 138 1.82 8.76 13.04
C GLY A 138 1.09 9.67 12.05
N GLN A 139 1.31 10.99 12.10
CA GLN A 139 0.75 11.89 11.10
C GLN A 139 1.37 11.66 9.72
N ARG A 140 2.71 11.48 9.64
CA ARG A 140 3.36 11.13 8.36
C ARG A 140 2.85 9.83 7.80
N GLN A 141 2.63 8.82 8.64
CA GLN A 141 2.05 7.55 8.21
C GLN A 141 0.64 7.75 7.66
N ARG A 142 -0.23 8.47 8.35
CA ARG A 142 -1.58 8.78 7.85
C ARG A 142 -1.55 9.51 6.52
N VAL A 143 -0.60 10.42 6.31
CA VAL A 143 -0.41 11.06 4.99
C VAL A 143 -0.03 10.04 3.90
N ALA A 144 0.87 9.10 4.19
CA ALA A 144 1.22 8.04 3.25
C ALA A 144 0.03 7.14 2.90
N MET A 145 -0.80 6.80 3.90
CA MET A 145 -2.07 6.10 3.68
C MET A 145 -3.04 6.94 2.84
N GLY A 146 -3.16 8.24 3.12
CA GLY A 146 -4.00 9.16 2.35
C GLY A 146 -3.61 9.23 0.89
N ARG A 147 -2.30 9.30 0.60
CA ARG A 147 -1.77 9.27 -0.77
C ARG A 147 -2.16 8.00 -1.53
N ALA A 148 -2.30 6.89 -0.81
CA ALA A 148 -2.73 5.62 -1.39
C ALA A 148 -4.26 5.56 -1.55
N ILE A 149 -5.03 6.00 -0.56
CA ILE A 149 -6.50 5.96 -0.53
C ILE A 149 -7.13 6.81 -1.63
N VAL A 150 -6.61 8.02 -1.87
CA VAL A 150 -7.16 8.94 -2.90
C VAL A 150 -7.20 8.31 -4.30
N ARG A 151 -6.42 7.27 -4.55
CA ARG A 151 -6.42 6.55 -5.83
C ARG A 151 -7.53 5.51 -5.93
N ASN A 152 -8.26 5.24 -4.85
CA ASN A 152 -9.28 4.21 -4.75
C ASN A 152 -8.80 2.84 -5.30
N PRO A 153 -7.69 2.29 -4.78
CA PRO A 153 -7.07 1.09 -5.34
C PRO A 153 -7.94 -0.15 -5.08
N LYS A 154 -7.83 -1.14 -5.96
CA LYS A 154 -8.48 -2.45 -5.76
C LYS A 154 -7.84 -3.24 -4.63
N VAL A 155 -6.51 -3.10 -4.46
CA VAL A 155 -5.72 -3.77 -3.42
C VAL A 155 -4.79 -2.78 -2.75
N PHE A 156 -4.70 -2.87 -1.44
CA PHE A 156 -3.86 -2.02 -0.60
C PHE A 156 -2.72 -2.85 0.00
N LEU A 157 -1.49 -2.50 -0.31
CA LEU A 157 -0.29 -3.19 0.15
C LEU A 157 0.42 -2.35 1.21
N MET A 158 0.79 -2.96 2.34
CA MET A 158 1.48 -2.28 3.45
C MET A 158 2.75 -3.03 3.84
N ASP A 159 3.91 -2.49 3.47
CA ASP A 159 5.23 -3.05 3.77
C ASP A 159 5.77 -2.45 5.07
N GLU A 160 5.57 -3.16 6.18
CA GLU A 160 5.99 -2.79 7.55
C GLU A 160 5.69 -1.32 7.93
N PRO A 161 4.48 -0.80 7.71
CA PRO A 161 4.20 0.63 7.84
C PRO A 161 4.34 1.15 9.28
N LEU A 162 4.39 0.26 10.29
CA LEU A 162 4.44 0.61 11.71
C LEU A 162 5.82 0.40 12.36
N SER A 163 6.82 -0.11 11.63
CA SER A 163 8.12 -0.47 12.19
C SER A 163 8.87 0.71 12.81
N ASN A 164 8.70 1.91 12.26
CA ASN A 164 9.37 3.14 12.69
C ASN A 164 8.62 3.93 13.79
N LEU A 165 7.57 3.34 14.39
CA LEU A 165 6.78 3.96 15.44
C LEU A 165 7.11 3.38 16.81
N ASP A 166 6.96 4.20 17.87
CA ASP A 166 7.02 3.72 19.25
C ASP A 166 5.87 2.73 19.56
N ALA A 167 6.01 1.97 20.66
CA ALA A 167 5.08 0.90 20.99
C ALA A 167 3.63 1.38 21.19
N LYS A 168 3.43 2.52 21.85
CA LYS A 168 2.10 3.10 22.12
C LYS A 168 1.42 3.53 20.82
N LEU A 169 2.14 4.26 19.99
CA LEU A 169 1.62 4.75 18.71
C LEU A 169 1.36 3.59 17.74
N ARG A 170 2.18 2.54 17.77
CA ARG A 170 1.98 1.32 16.96
C ARG A 170 0.66 0.63 17.28
N VAL A 171 0.31 0.49 18.56
CA VAL A 171 -0.98 -0.10 18.97
C VAL A 171 -2.14 0.75 18.46
N GLN A 172 -2.07 2.07 18.64
CA GLN A 172 -3.10 2.98 18.16
C GLN A 172 -3.28 2.88 16.63
N MET A 173 -2.17 2.86 15.88
CA MET A 173 -2.22 2.79 14.41
C MET A 173 -2.75 1.46 13.88
N ARG A 174 -2.53 0.34 14.59
CA ARG A 174 -3.18 -0.94 14.23
C ARG A 174 -4.70 -0.84 14.29
N ILE A 175 -5.22 -0.20 15.33
CA ILE A 175 -6.67 0.03 15.47
C ILE A 175 -7.19 0.93 14.33
N GLU A 176 -6.44 1.98 13.98
CA GLU A 176 -6.80 2.89 12.88
C GLU A 176 -6.81 2.16 11.53
N ILE A 177 -5.83 1.30 11.26
CA ILE A 177 -5.77 0.49 10.02
C ILE A 177 -6.96 -0.47 9.95
N ALA A 178 -7.32 -1.14 11.05
CA ALA A 178 -8.48 -2.03 11.10
C ALA A 178 -9.79 -1.28 10.83
N LYS A 179 -9.98 -0.10 11.45
CA LYS A 179 -11.13 0.77 11.18
C LYS A 179 -11.15 1.26 9.73
N LEU A 180 -9.99 1.58 9.18
CA LEU A 180 -9.85 1.99 7.78
C LEU A 180 -10.28 0.88 6.83
N HIS A 181 -9.83 -0.36 7.05
CA HIS A 181 -10.26 -1.52 6.29
C HIS A 181 -11.79 -1.66 6.28
N GLN A 182 -12.43 -1.58 7.45
CA GLN A 182 -13.89 -1.65 7.56
C GLN A 182 -14.60 -0.54 6.78
N ARG A 183 -14.04 0.68 6.75
CA ARG A 183 -14.63 1.83 6.04
C ARG A 183 -14.44 1.75 4.52
N LEU A 184 -13.26 1.31 4.07
CA LEU A 184 -12.94 1.26 2.65
C LEU A 184 -13.49 0.00 1.98
N GLY A 185 -13.62 -1.11 2.72
CA GLY A 185 -13.99 -2.42 2.17
C GLY A 185 -13.03 -2.87 1.06
N THR A 186 -11.75 -2.53 1.15
CA THR A 186 -10.72 -2.84 0.15
C THR A 186 -9.90 -4.03 0.61
N THR A 187 -9.45 -4.89 -0.30
CA THR A 187 -8.53 -5.98 0.03
C THR A 187 -7.19 -5.40 0.51
N ILE A 188 -6.73 -5.82 1.69
CA ILE A 188 -5.48 -5.34 2.29
C ILE A 188 -4.53 -6.50 2.53
N ILE A 189 -3.26 -6.33 2.14
CA ILE A 189 -2.16 -7.22 2.49
C ILE A 189 -1.15 -6.43 3.32
N TYR A 190 -0.90 -6.89 4.52
CA TYR A 190 -0.06 -6.23 5.52
C TYR A 190 1.12 -7.11 5.94
N VAL A 191 2.32 -6.54 5.97
CA VAL A 191 3.54 -7.16 6.52
C VAL A 191 3.87 -6.54 7.87
#